data_af6eb2008907883c6469ebef42b4eae1
#
_entry.id   af6eb2008907883c6469ebef42b4eae1
#
_cell.length_a   1.000
_cell.length_b   1.000
_cell.length_c   1.000
_cell.angle_alpha   90.00
_cell.angle_beta   90.00
_cell.angle_gamma   90.00
#
_symmetry.space_group_name_H-M   'P 1'
#
loop_
_entity.id
_entity.type
_entity.pdbx_description
1 polymer ?
#
loop_
_entity_poly.entity_id
_entity_poly.type
_entity_poly.pdbx_seq_one_letter_code
_entity_poly.pdbx_strand_id
1 'polypeptide(L)'
;DKTYFEWMNNIQPWCISRQLWWGHQIPAWYDEDGNVYVAESEAAAQAKAGDGVALTRDEDVLDTWFSSALWPFSTLGWPDETPELARHYKTDVLVTGFDIIFFWVARMMMSGLHFMDEVPFHTVYVHALVRDEKGQKMSKSKGNVVDPLELMDKYGADALRFTLSAMAAMGRDIKLAEARVEGYRNFATKLWNAARFCELNGCFEAGDFDPAKASQPLTQWLVGEVVRAQDAVTQALEAYRFNDASNTVYQFIWNSFCDWYVEL
;
A
#
# COMPACT_ATOMS: atom_id res chain seq x y z
N ASP A 1 6.70 -7.79 -13.55
CA ASP A 1 8.08 -7.71 -14.09
C ASP A 1 8.12 -7.29 -15.56
N LYS A 2 7.38 -7.96 -16.45
CA LYS A 2 7.44 -7.72 -17.90
C LYS A 2 7.26 -6.24 -18.26
N THR A 3 6.21 -5.59 -17.79
CA THR A 3 5.91 -4.17 -18.07
C THR A 3 7.01 -3.24 -17.57
N TYR A 4 7.58 -3.51 -16.40
CA TYR A 4 8.69 -2.74 -15.86
C TYR A 4 9.92 -2.82 -16.77
N PHE A 5 10.33 -4.02 -17.16
CA PHE A 5 11.50 -4.21 -18.02
C PHE A 5 11.28 -3.69 -19.44
N GLU A 6 10.07 -3.78 -19.99
CA GLU A 6 9.74 -3.16 -21.29
C GLU A 6 9.95 -1.64 -21.24
N TRP A 7 9.54 -0.99 -20.18
CA TRP A 7 9.75 0.46 -20.02
C TRP A 7 11.22 0.81 -19.77
N MET A 8 11.91 0.08 -18.92
CA MET A 8 13.32 0.36 -18.61
C MET A 8 14.22 0.15 -19.83
N ASN A 9 13.95 -0.86 -20.67
CA ASN A 9 14.70 -1.12 -21.89
C ASN A 9 14.44 -0.09 -23.00
N ASN A 10 13.34 0.63 -22.94
CA ASN A 10 12.92 1.63 -23.91
C ASN A 10 12.76 3.02 -23.29
N ILE A 11 13.48 3.29 -22.21
CA ILE A 11 13.35 4.55 -21.46
C ILE A 11 13.69 5.74 -22.35
N GLN A 12 12.84 6.77 -22.29
CA GLN A 12 13.02 8.01 -23.04
C GLN A 12 13.53 9.12 -22.13
N PRO A 13 14.18 10.17 -22.69
CA PRO A 13 14.54 11.35 -21.93
C PRO A 13 13.34 11.97 -21.21
N TRP A 14 13.56 12.40 -19.98
CA TRP A 14 12.54 12.98 -19.13
C TRP A 14 12.85 14.44 -18.84
N CYS A 15 12.01 15.36 -19.34
CA CYS A 15 12.08 16.75 -18.93
C CYS A 15 11.54 16.88 -17.50
N ILE A 16 12.38 17.35 -16.60
CA ILE A 16 12.05 17.49 -15.17
C ILE A 16 11.50 18.86 -14.78
N SER A 17 11.50 19.84 -15.68
CA SER A 17 10.98 21.17 -15.43
C SER A 17 9.46 21.26 -15.68
N ARG A 18 8.78 22.05 -14.84
CA ARG A 18 7.34 22.34 -14.95
C ARG A 18 7.07 23.81 -14.72
N GLN A 19 6.22 24.39 -15.53
CA GLN A 19 5.76 25.77 -15.45
C GLN A 19 4.52 25.84 -14.54
N LEU A 20 4.76 25.73 -13.24
CA LEU A 20 3.73 25.74 -12.19
C LEU A 20 4.00 26.84 -11.18
N TRP A 21 2.95 27.39 -10.58
CA TRP A 21 3.04 28.39 -9.53
C TRP A 21 3.64 27.86 -8.21
N TRP A 22 3.49 26.55 -7.95
CA TRP A 22 3.91 25.91 -6.72
C TRP A 22 4.77 24.70 -7.01
N GLY A 23 5.81 24.52 -6.24
CA GLY A 23 6.71 23.37 -6.33
C GLY A 23 8.11 23.72 -5.82
N HIS A 24 9.02 22.78 -6.00
CA HIS A 24 10.42 22.97 -5.69
C HIS A 24 11.10 23.64 -6.88
N GLN A 25 11.43 24.92 -6.75
CA GLN A 25 12.10 25.66 -7.80
C GLN A 25 13.45 25.03 -8.12
N ILE A 26 13.74 24.89 -9.40
CA ILE A 26 14.97 24.25 -9.88
C ILE A 26 16.18 25.02 -9.35
N PRO A 27 17.13 24.36 -8.66
CA PRO A 27 18.29 25.01 -8.06
C PRO A 27 19.40 25.22 -9.10
N ALA A 28 19.08 25.89 -10.20
CA ALA A 28 19.99 26.17 -11.28
C ALA A 28 19.99 27.69 -11.61
N TRP A 29 21.14 28.20 -11.96
CA TRP A 29 21.35 29.59 -12.41
C TRP A 29 22.07 29.56 -13.75
N TYR A 30 21.79 30.55 -14.58
CA TYR A 30 22.31 30.67 -15.93
C TYR A 30 23.04 32.01 -16.06
N ASP A 31 24.18 32.02 -16.73
CA ASP A 31 24.81 33.23 -17.19
C ASP A 31 24.31 33.66 -18.59
N GLU A 32 24.79 34.78 -19.09
CA GLU A 32 24.44 35.32 -20.41
C GLU A 32 24.90 34.41 -21.56
N ASP A 33 25.93 33.58 -21.34
CA ASP A 33 26.47 32.64 -22.32
C ASP A 33 25.73 31.29 -22.31
N GLY A 34 24.77 31.11 -21.38
CA GLY A 34 23.97 29.88 -21.21
C GLY A 34 24.66 28.77 -20.42
N ASN A 35 25.75 29.07 -19.71
CA ASN A 35 26.35 28.13 -18.77
C ASN A 35 25.45 27.94 -17.55
N VAL A 36 25.40 26.71 -17.04
CA VAL A 36 24.49 26.29 -15.94
C VAL A 36 25.28 26.08 -14.66
N TYR A 37 24.84 26.71 -13.58
CA TYR A 37 25.43 26.60 -12.24
C TYR A 37 24.39 26.06 -11.27
N VAL A 38 24.47 24.75 -10.96
CA VAL A 38 23.60 24.11 -9.96
C VAL A 38 24.17 24.29 -8.57
N ALA A 39 23.36 24.86 -7.66
CA ALA A 39 23.79 25.17 -6.29
C ALA A 39 22.60 25.26 -5.34
N GLU A 40 22.87 25.20 -4.03
CA GLU A 40 21.83 25.30 -2.99
C GLU A 40 21.33 26.74 -2.79
N SER A 41 22.16 27.74 -3.17
CA SER A 41 21.84 29.16 -3.04
C SER A 41 22.45 29.96 -4.17
N GLU A 42 21.96 31.18 -4.39
CA GLU A 42 22.52 32.13 -5.33
C GLU A 42 23.99 32.45 -5.02
N ALA A 43 24.33 32.65 -3.74
CA ALA A 43 25.71 32.89 -3.32
C ALA A 43 26.65 31.72 -3.68
N ALA A 44 26.18 30.48 -3.52
CA ALA A 44 26.94 29.30 -3.91
C ALA A 44 27.04 29.15 -5.44
N ALA A 45 26.00 29.54 -6.18
CA ALA A 45 26.03 29.60 -7.64
C ALA A 45 27.02 30.68 -8.12
N GLN A 46 27.01 31.88 -7.50
CA GLN A 46 27.91 32.96 -7.80
C GLN A 46 29.39 32.60 -7.55
N ALA A 47 29.65 31.87 -6.45
CA ALA A 47 31.00 31.37 -6.17
C ALA A 47 31.51 30.38 -7.23
N LYS A 48 30.61 29.64 -7.88
CA LYS A 48 30.93 28.73 -9.01
C LYS A 48 31.14 29.46 -10.32
N ALA A 49 30.35 30.51 -10.56
CA ALA A 49 30.40 31.28 -11.81
C ALA A 49 31.61 32.26 -11.82
N GLY A 50 32.02 32.72 -10.66
CA GLY A 50 33.04 33.79 -10.49
C GLY A 50 32.45 35.17 -10.21
N ASP A 51 33.27 36.04 -9.68
CA ASP A 51 32.84 37.40 -9.33
C ASP A 51 32.44 38.21 -10.58
N GLY A 52 31.31 38.91 -10.47
CA GLY A 52 30.82 39.82 -11.51
C GLY A 52 30.06 39.17 -12.65
N VAL A 53 29.89 37.85 -12.66
CA VAL A 53 29.01 37.13 -13.62
C VAL A 53 27.56 37.36 -13.23
N ALA A 54 26.76 37.93 -14.16
CA ALA A 54 25.32 38.07 -13.93
C ALA A 54 24.63 36.70 -14.04
N LEU A 55 23.88 36.32 -13.00
CA LEU A 55 23.19 35.04 -12.94
C LEU A 55 21.67 35.24 -12.90
N THR A 56 20.96 34.43 -13.66
CA THR A 56 19.50 34.36 -13.65
C THR A 56 19.09 32.94 -13.17
N ARG A 57 18.26 32.89 -12.13
CA ARG A 57 17.75 31.63 -11.61
C ARG A 57 16.69 31.04 -12.54
N ASP A 58 16.65 29.71 -12.66
CA ASP A 58 15.58 29.00 -13.35
C ASP A 58 14.22 29.32 -12.73
N GLU A 59 13.23 29.70 -13.54
CA GLU A 59 11.89 30.07 -13.09
C GLU A 59 10.99 28.85 -12.89
N ASP A 60 11.35 27.72 -13.47
CA ASP A 60 10.57 26.48 -13.42
C ASP A 60 10.72 25.75 -12.08
N VAL A 61 9.80 24.85 -11.83
CA VAL A 61 9.82 23.93 -10.68
C VAL A 61 10.09 22.51 -11.13
N LEU A 62 10.59 21.68 -10.23
CA LEU A 62 10.79 20.25 -10.48
C LEU A 62 9.45 19.52 -10.64
N ASP A 63 9.41 18.57 -11.56
CA ASP A 63 8.33 17.59 -11.66
C ASP A 63 8.12 16.89 -10.31
N THR A 64 6.87 16.74 -9.89
CA THR A 64 6.49 16.03 -8.66
C THR A 64 7.14 14.65 -8.55
N TRP A 65 7.26 13.94 -9.67
CA TRP A 65 7.88 12.61 -9.70
C TRP A 65 9.39 12.63 -9.47
N PHE A 66 10.05 13.75 -9.66
CA PHE A 66 11.46 13.91 -9.29
C PHE A 66 11.61 13.90 -7.77
N SER A 67 10.89 14.76 -7.07
CA SER A 67 10.94 14.82 -5.61
C SER A 67 10.45 13.54 -4.96
N SER A 68 9.37 12.93 -5.48
CA SER A 68 8.85 11.67 -4.95
C SER A 68 9.77 10.47 -5.18
N ALA A 69 10.67 10.55 -6.17
CA ALA A 69 11.69 9.52 -6.37
C ALA A 69 12.74 9.47 -5.25
N LEU A 70 12.93 10.57 -4.54
CA LEU A 70 13.86 10.68 -3.42
C LEU A 70 13.25 10.25 -2.08
N TRP A 71 11.92 10.07 -2.05
CA TRP A 71 11.16 9.83 -0.84
C TRP A 71 11.69 8.70 0.06
N PRO A 72 12.13 7.53 -0.44
CA PRO A 72 12.57 6.43 0.41
C PRO A 72 13.74 6.76 1.34
N PHE A 73 14.54 7.77 1.02
CA PHE A 73 15.73 8.14 1.78
C PHE A 73 15.73 9.61 2.21
N SER A 74 15.17 10.53 1.44
CA SER A 74 15.14 11.94 1.79
C SER A 74 14.32 12.24 3.05
N THR A 75 13.24 11.51 3.27
CA THR A 75 12.40 11.64 4.48
C THR A 75 13.06 11.06 5.73
N LEU A 76 14.13 10.30 5.57
CA LEU A 76 14.92 9.73 6.66
C LEU A 76 16.17 10.56 6.99
N GLY A 77 16.29 11.74 6.37
CA GLY A 77 17.35 12.72 6.66
C GLY A 77 18.50 12.77 5.66
N TRP A 78 18.48 11.95 4.59
CA TRP A 78 19.48 12.08 3.53
C TRP A 78 19.53 13.52 2.99
N PRO A 79 20.72 14.13 2.72
CA PRO A 79 22.03 13.49 2.56
C PRO A 79 22.85 13.24 3.84
N ASP A 80 22.31 13.58 5.02
CA ASP A 80 23.01 13.32 6.27
C ASP A 80 22.93 11.83 6.66
N GLU A 81 23.97 11.36 7.36
CA GLU A 81 24.01 10.01 7.93
C GLU A 81 23.23 9.99 9.26
N THR A 82 21.92 9.79 9.19
CA THR A 82 21.04 9.76 10.37
C THR A 82 20.81 8.34 10.88
N PRO A 83 20.48 8.18 12.19
CA PRO A 83 20.08 6.88 12.74
C PRO A 83 18.82 6.32 12.06
N GLU A 84 17.89 7.17 11.64
CA GLU A 84 16.67 6.82 10.95
C GLU A 84 16.99 6.24 9.56
N LEU A 85 17.90 6.87 8.82
CA LEU A 85 18.35 6.37 7.52
C LEU A 85 19.04 5.03 7.67
N ALA A 86 19.96 4.90 8.63
CA ALA A 86 20.69 3.65 8.87
C ALA A 86 19.76 2.49 9.29
N ARG A 87 18.65 2.80 9.98
CA ARG A 87 17.72 1.77 10.47
C ARG A 87 16.63 1.40 9.48
N HIS A 88 16.09 2.37 8.73
CA HIS A 88 14.86 2.20 7.97
C HIS A 88 15.04 2.18 6.46
N TYR A 89 16.18 2.59 5.95
CA TYR A 89 16.54 2.35 4.57
C TYR A 89 17.30 1.00 4.54
N LYS A 90 16.89 0.04 3.77
CA LYS A 90 15.83 -0.06 2.77
C LYS A 90 14.55 -0.63 3.41
N THR A 91 13.39 -0.35 2.83
CA THR A 91 12.13 -0.90 3.31
C THR A 91 11.84 -2.30 2.76
N ASP A 92 10.97 -3.06 3.44
CA ASP A 92 10.63 -4.42 3.02
C ASP A 92 9.64 -4.44 1.86
N VAL A 93 8.56 -3.67 1.96
CA VAL A 93 7.45 -3.68 0.99
C VAL A 93 7.04 -2.28 0.60
N LEU A 94 7.02 -2.03 -0.72
CA LEU A 94 6.35 -0.88 -1.30
C LEU A 94 4.98 -1.28 -1.82
N VAL A 95 3.92 -0.61 -1.36
CA VAL A 95 2.55 -0.79 -1.86
C VAL A 95 2.23 0.31 -2.88
N THR A 96 1.80 -0.07 -4.08
CA THR A 96 1.58 0.87 -5.18
C THR A 96 0.45 0.44 -6.11
N GLY A 97 -0.06 1.38 -6.91
CA GLY A 97 -0.93 1.09 -8.04
C GLY A 97 -0.14 0.72 -9.30
N PHE A 98 -0.77 -0.04 -10.18
CA PHE A 98 -0.18 -0.42 -11.47
C PHE A 98 0.15 0.79 -12.35
N ASP A 99 -0.67 1.82 -12.30
CA ASP A 99 -0.60 3.02 -13.15
C ASP A 99 0.59 3.92 -12.85
N ILE A 100 1.22 3.79 -11.67
CA ILE A 100 2.38 4.58 -11.27
C ILE A 100 3.68 3.77 -11.13
N ILE A 101 3.71 2.54 -11.61
CA ILE A 101 4.94 1.70 -11.56
C ILE A 101 6.10 2.43 -12.25
N PHE A 102 5.89 3.00 -13.42
CA PHE A 102 6.95 3.71 -14.15
C PHE A 102 7.25 5.08 -13.52
N PHE A 103 6.19 5.87 -13.26
CA PHE A 103 6.37 7.24 -12.78
C PHE A 103 6.94 7.33 -11.37
N TRP A 104 6.66 6.35 -10.52
CA TRP A 104 7.05 6.36 -9.12
C TRP A 104 8.03 5.25 -8.76
N VAL A 105 7.65 3.99 -8.94
CA VAL A 105 8.46 2.84 -8.51
C VAL A 105 9.81 2.81 -9.22
N ALA A 106 9.81 2.88 -10.56
CA ALA A 106 11.04 2.84 -11.35
C ALA A 106 11.97 4.01 -11.00
N ARG A 107 11.40 5.21 -10.81
CA ARG A 107 12.19 6.39 -10.45
C ARG A 107 12.77 6.33 -9.05
N MET A 108 12.03 5.80 -8.07
CA MET A 108 12.59 5.52 -6.73
C MET A 108 13.73 4.51 -6.79
N MET A 109 13.59 3.44 -7.59
CA MET A 109 14.67 2.45 -7.77
C MET A 109 15.90 3.07 -8.43
N MET A 110 15.72 3.88 -9.48
CA MET A 110 16.82 4.59 -10.14
C MET A 110 17.54 5.54 -9.18
N SER A 111 16.78 6.34 -8.42
CA SER A 111 17.35 7.28 -7.45
C SER A 111 18.03 6.57 -6.28
N GLY A 112 17.43 5.50 -5.75
CA GLY A 112 18.04 4.68 -4.71
C GLY A 112 19.36 4.07 -5.15
N LEU A 113 19.40 3.48 -6.35
CA LEU A 113 20.64 2.94 -6.91
C LEU A 113 21.70 4.02 -7.18
N HIS A 114 21.28 5.23 -7.55
CA HIS A 114 22.22 6.33 -7.87
C HIS A 114 22.78 7.02 -6.63
N PHE A 115 21.96 7.27 -5.62
CA PHE A 115 22.35 8.06 -4.45
C PHE A 115 22.73 7.23 -3.23
N MET A 116 22.20 6.01 -3.13
CA MET A 116 22.37 5.11 -1.98
C MET A 116 23.12 3.82 -2.32
N ASP A 117 23.44 3.59 -3.60
CA ASP A 117 24.06 2.35 -4.13
C ASP A 117 23.26 1.07 -3.83
N GLU A 118 22.02 1.21 -3.39
CA GLU A 118 21.14 0.11 -3.00
C GLU A 118 19.70 0.32 -3.49
N VAL A 119 18.97 -0.79 -3.75
CA VAL A 119 17.54 -0.72 -4.04
C VAL A 119 16.76 -0.28 -2.80
N PRO A 120 15.74 0.60 -2.93
CA PRO A 120 15.04 1.17 -1.78
C PRO A 120 14.06 0.20 -1.09
N PHE A 121 13.67 -0.90 -1.72
CA PHE A 121 12.72 -1.88 -1.18
C PHE A 121 12.92 -3.27 -1.81
N HIS A 122 12.53 -4.31 -1.07
CA HIS A 122 12.67 -5.71 -1.51
C HIS A 122 11.48 -6.18 -2.36
N THR A 123 10.27 -5.80 -1.96
CA THR A 123 9.04 -6.26 -2.57
C THR A 123 8.20 -5.08 -3.05
N VAL A 124 7.64 -5.20 -4.25
CA VAL A 124 6.64 -4.26 -4.77
C VAL A 124 5.31 -4.97 -4.82
N TYR A 125 4.39 -4.60 -3.94
CA TYR A 125 3.02 -5.07 -3.94
C TYR A 125 2.15 -4.14 -4.78
N VAL A 126 1.69 -4.65 -5.92
CA VAL A 126 0.80 -3.88 -6.82
C VAL A 126 -0.64 -4.19 -6.45
N HIS A 127 -1.29 -3.23 -5.79
CA HIS A 127 -2.68 -3.39 -5.34
C HIS A 127 -3.69 -3.22 -6.49
N ALA A 128 -4.87 -3.80 -6.31
CA ALA A 128 -6.00 -3.60 -7.19
C ALA A 128 -6.53 -2.14 -7.10
N LEU A 129 -7.01 -1.60 -8.21
CA LEU A 129 -7.71 -0.31 -8.22
C LEU A 129 -9.18 -0.51 -7.89
N VAL A 130 -9.73 0.40 -7.09
CA VAL A 130 -11.16 0.39 -6.76
C VAL A 130 -11.94 1.13 -7.84
N ARG A 131 -12.94 0.44 -8.39
CA ARG A 131 -13.88 0.96 -9.39
C ARG A 131 -15.30 0.94 -8.84
N ASP A 132 -16.20 1.66 -9.48
CA ASP A 132 -17.61 1.58 -9.13
C ASP A 132 -18.20 0.17 -9.39
N GLU A 133 -19.43 -0.07 -9.00
CA GLU A 133 -20.10 -1.38 -9.16
C GLU A 133 -20.20 -1.84 -10.63
N LYS A 134 -20.18 -0.88 -11.58
CA LYS A 134 -20.20 -1.14 -13.05
C LYS A 134 -18.80 -1.35 -13.60
N GLY A 135 -17.75 -1.23 -12.77
CA GLY A 135 -16.35 -1.36 -13.17
C GLY A 135 -15.78 -0.10 -13.86
N GLN A 136 -16.45 1.04 -13.74
CA GLN A 136 -15.95 2.30 -14.29
C GLN A 136 -14.97 2.96 -13.33
N LYS A 137 -13.99 3.70 -13.87
CA LYS A 137 -13.11 4.54 -13.07
C LYS A 137 -13.93 5.62 -12.36
N MET A 138 -13.74 5.72 -11.06
CA MET A 138 -14.38 6.74 -10.24
C MET A 138 -13.81 8.13 -10.57
N SER A 139 -14.68 9.12 -10.70
CA SER A 139 -14.29 10.52 -10.84
C SER A 139 -15.36 11.45 -10.29
N LYS A 140 -14.94 12.57 -9.71
CA LYS A 140 -15.88 13.61 -9.20
C LYS A 140 -16.79 14.14 -10.30
N SER A 141 -16.25 14.28 -11.52
CA SER A 141 -17.03 14.80 -12.67
C SER A 141 -18.13 13.83 -13.14
N LYS A 142 -18.00 12.53 -12.88
CA LYS A 142 -19.03 11.52 -13.18
C LYS A 142 -20.01 11.29 -12.04
N GLY A 143 -19.73 11.81 -10.85
CA GLY A 143 -20.56 11.61 -9.67
C GLY A 143 -20.64 10.16 -9.18
N ASN A 144 -19.66 9.31 -9.56
CA ASN A 144 -19.62 7.90 -9.17
C ASN A 144 -18.50 7.59 -8.15
N VAL A 145 -18.05 8.61 -7.43
CA VAL A 145 -17.07 8.44 -6.34
C VAL A 145 -17.80 7.90 -5.13
N VAL A 146 -17.30 6.82 -4.59
CA VAL A 146 -17.74 6.27 -3.31
C VAL A 146 -16.80 6.80 -2.22
N ASP A 147 -17.35 7.54 -1.27
CA ASP A 147 -16.58 8.02 -0.12
C ASP A 147 -16.41 6.86 0.88
N PRO A 148 -15.17 6.45 1.18
CA PRO A 148 -14.95 5.40 2.16
C PRO A 148 -15.42 5.77 3.57
N LEU A 149 -15.44 7.07 3.93
CA LEU A 149 -15.92 7.52 5.23
C LEU A 149 -17.43 7.29 5.39
N GLU A 150 -18.23 7.58 4.36
CA GLU A 150 -19.67 7.29 4.37
C GLU A 150 -19.95 5.79 4.53
N LEU A 151 -19.18 4.94 3.87
CA LEU A 151 -19.30 3.50 4.04
C LEU A 151 -18.88 3.03 5.44
N MET A 152 -17.84 3.63 6.02
CA MET A 152 -17.42 3.33 7.38
C MET A 152 -18.44 3.77 8.41
N ASP A 153 -19.05 4.93 8.25
CA ASP A 153 -20.11 5.43 9.14
C ASP A 153 -21.35 4.53 9.09
N LYS A 154 -21.67 4.00 7.91
CA LYS A 154 -22.88 3.17 7.71
C LYS A 154 -22.67 1.71 8.12
N TYR A 155 -21.53 1.14 7.80
CA TYR A 155 -21.29 -0.31 7.93
C TYR A 155 -20.17 -0.68 8.91
N GLY A 156 -19.39 0.28 9.37
CA GLY A 156 -18.22 0.08 10.20
C GLY A 156 -16.91 -0.07 9.38
N ALA A 157 -15.81 0.37 9.95
CA ALA A 157 -14.50 0.33 9.31
C ALA A 157 -14.02 -1.12 9.00
N ASP A 158 -14.32 -2.05 9.90
CA ASP A 158 -13.92 -3.46 9.73
C ASP A 158 -14.64 -4.11 8.54
N ALA A 159 -15.93 -3.80 8.32
CA ALA A 159 -16.66 -4.30 7.17
C ALA A 159 -16.05 -3.82 5.84
N LEU A 160 -15.70 -2.54 5.74
CA LEU A 160 -15.04 -1.99 4.56
C LEU A 160 -13.65 -2.61 4.35
N ARG A 161 -12.82 -2.67 5.37
CA ARG A 161 -11.48 -3.25 5.31
C ARG A 161 -11.50 -4.72 4.92
N PHE A 162 -12.40 -5.50 5.52
CA PHE A 162 -12.56 -6.90 5.16
C PHE A 162 -13.05 -7.08 3.72
N THR A 163 -13.99 -6.23 3.27
CA THR A 163 -14.46 -6.22 1.88
C THR A 163 -13.30 -6.01 0.90
N LEU A 164 -12.49 -4.99 1.14
CA LEU A 164 -11.35 -4.68 0.27
C LEU A 164 -10.33 -5.81 0.26
N SER A 165 -10.01 -6.39 1.43
CA SER A 165 -9.10 -7.54 1.52
C SER A 165 -9.65 -8.78 0.81
N ALA A 166 -10.92 -9.12 1.01
CA ALA A 166 -11.55 -10.28 0.40
C ALA A 166 -11.68 -10.15 -1.14
N MET A 167 -11.73 -8.93 -1.66
CA MET A 167 -11.83 -8.65 -3.10
C MET A 167 -10.48 -8.37 -3.76
N ALA A 168 -9.39 -8.25 -3.00
CA ALA A 168 -8.05 -7.91 -3.49
C ALA A 168 -7.37 -9.09 -4.20
N ALA A 169 -7.99 -9.61 -5.25
CA ALA A 169 -7.36 -10.62 -6.10
C ALA A 169 -6.28 -10.00 -6.98
N MET A 170 -5.12 -10.66 -7.07
CA MET A 170 -3.99 -10.17 -7.87
C MET A 170 -4.40 -9.99 -9.34
N GLY A 171 -4.05 -8.85 -9.91
CA GLY A 171 -4.26 -8.52 -11.33
C GLY A 171 -5.70 -8.19 -11.72
N ARG A 172 -6.60 -7.96 -10.77
CA ARG A 172 -8.00 -7.60 -11.02
C ARG A 172 -8.40 -6.36 -10.23
N ASP A 173 -9.09 -5.43 -10.90
CA ASP A 173 -9.69 -4.28 -10.23
C ASP A 173 -10.87 -4.70 -9.35
N ILE A 174 -11.06 -3.99 -8.24
CA ILE A 174 -12.16 -4.21 -7.31
C ILE A 174 -13.39 -3.44 -7.79
N LYS A 175 -14.46 -4.16 -8.13
CA LYS A 175 -15.79 -3.55 -8.35
C LYS A 175 -16.48 -3.41 -7.01
N LEU A 176 -16.40 -2.22 -6.41
CA LEU A 176 -16.97 -1.97 -5.10
C LEU A 176 -18.48 -1.71 -5.21
N ALA A 177 -19.27 -2.62 -4.66
CA ALA A 177 -20.70 -2.48 -4.50
C ALA A 177 -21.05 -2.40 -3.00
N GLU A 178 -21.93 -1.51 -2.62
CA GLU A 178 -22.36 -1.29 -1.23
C GLU A 178 -22.89 -2.57 -0.59
N ALA A 179 -23.65 -3.37 -1.32
CA ALA A 179 -24.17 -4.65 -0.86
C ALA A 179 -23.08 -5.66 -0.44
N ARG A 180 -21.86 -5.54 -0.98
CA ARG A 180 -20.72 -6.35 -0.55
C ARG A 180 -20.22 -5.94 0.83
N VAL A 181 -20.16 -4.64 1.10
CA VAL A 181 -19.76 -4.09 2.41
C VAL A 181 -20.78 -4.50 3.46
N GLU A 182 -22.08 -4.41 3.14
CA GLU A 182 -23.16 -4.87 4.01
C GLU A 182 -23.05 -6.37 4.31
N GLY A 183 -22.75 -7.20 3.32
CA GLY A 183 -22.54 -8.63 3.51
C GLY A 183 -21.43 -8.96 4.51
N TYR A 184 -20.31 -8.24 4.43
CA TYR A 184 -19.21 -8.44 5.38
C TYR A 184 -19.48 -7.80 6.76
N ARG A 185 -20.30 -6.73 6.84
CA ARG A 185 -20.83 -6.27 8.12
C ARG A 185 -21.64 -7.37 8.79
N ASN A 186 -22.48 -8.08 8.03
CA ASN A 186 -23.27 -9.19 8.55
C ASN A 186 -22.40 -10.35 9.03
N PHE A 187 -21.27 -10.62 8.36
CA PHE A 187 -20.28 -11.59 8.83
C PHE A 187 -19.69 -11.19 10.18
N ALA A 188 -19.25 -9.94 10.34
CA ALA A 188 -18.75 -9.45 11.61
C ALA A 188 -19.81 -9.55 12.73
N THR A 189 -21.07 -9.24 12.42
CA THR A 189 -22.18 -9.39 13.35
C THR A 189 -22.44 -10.86 13.73
N LYS A 190 -22.32 -11.80 12.78
CA LYS A 190 -22.45 -13.25 13.07
C LYS A 190 -21.35 -13.72 14.02
N LEU A 191 -20.10 -13.30 13.80
CA LEU A 191 -18.98 -13.60 14.69
C LEU A 191 -19.21 -13.07 16.12
N TRP A 192 -19.66 -11.80 16.23
CA TRP A 192 -20.00 -11.20 17.51
C TRP A 192 -21.12 -11.96 18.22
N ASN A 193 -22.18 -12.33 17.51
CA ASN A 193 -23.29 -13.06 18.09
C ASN A 193 -22.89 -14.48 18.51
N ALA A 194 -22.03 -15.14 17.77
CA ALA A 194 -21.49 -16.46 18.16
C ALA A 194 -20.67 -16.36 19.45
N ALA A 195 -19.80 -15.34 19.57
CA ALA A 195 -19.06 -15.11 20.80
C ALA A 195 -19.98 -14.84 22.01
N ARG A 196 -21.00 -13.99 21.82
CA ARG A 196 -22.01 -13.73 22.87
C ARG A 196 -22.81 -14.99 23.24
N PHE A 197 -23.15 -15.80 22.28
CA PHE A 197 -23.82 -17.08 22.52
C PHE A 197 -22.99 -18.01 23.38
N CYS A 198 -21.69 -18.13 23.10
CA CYS A 198 -20.76 -18.89 23.92
C CYS A 198 -20.70 -18.33 25.35
N GLU A 199 -20.55 -17.02 25.51
CA GLU A 199 -20.51 -16.35 26.81
C GLU A 199 -21.79 -16.62 27.64
N LEU A 200 -22.97 -16.46 27.02
CA LEU A 200 -24.27 -16.71 27.68
C LEU A 200 -24.45 -18.19 28.11
N ASN A 201 -23.77 -19.11 27.47
CA ASN A 201 -23.77 -20.52 27.81
C ASN A 201 -22.60 -20.92 28.73
N GLY A 202 -21.91 -19.95 29.34
CA GLY A 202 -20.86 -20.20 30.33
C GLY A 202 -19.52 -20.63 29.73
N CYS A 203 -19.31 -20.46 28.41
CA CYS A 203 -18.03 -20.70 27.78
C CYS A 203 -17.14 -19.48 27.96
N PHE A 204 -16.17 -19.57 28.86
CA PHE A 204 -15.20 -18.54 29.13
C PHE A 204 -13.80 -19.00 28.72
N GLU A 205 -12.89 -18.06 28.60
CA GLU A 205 -11.49 -18.35 28.30
C GLU A 205 -10.90 -19.27 29.38
N ALA A 206 -10.35 -20.40 28.95
CA ALA A 206 -9.59 -21.32 29.78
C ALA A 206 -8.11 -21.14 29.44
N GLY A 207 -7.35 -20.47 30.32
CA GLY A 207 -5.95 -20.11 30.06
C GLY A 207 -4.99 -21.29 29.89
N ASP A 208 -5.41 -22.51 30.20
CA ASP A 208 -4.64 -23.75 30.16
C ASP A 208 -5.26 -24.82 29.23
N PHE A 209 -6.10 -24.41 28.27
CA PHE A 209 -6.67 -25.33 27.31
C PHE A 209 -5.59 -26.01 26.45
N ASP A 210 -5.55 -27.34 26.53
CA ASP A 210 -4.67 -28.19 25.73
C ASP A 210 -5.48 -28.90 24.63
N PRO A 211 -5.34 -28.48 23.34
CA PRO A 211 -6.08 -29.09 22.24
C PRO A 211 -5.90 -30.63 22.10
N ALA A 212 -4.74 -31.16 22.54
CA ALA A 212 -4.45 -32.57 22.50
C ALA A 212 -5.31 -33.39 23.49
N LYS A 213 -5.89 -32.74 24.49
CA LYS A 213 -6.81 -33.36 25.46
C LYS A 213 -8.26 -33.37 25.04
N ALA A 214 -8.59 -32.80 23.88
CA ALA A 214 -9.94 -32.86 23.35
C ALA A 214 -10.37 -34.33 23.13
N SER A 215 -11.41 -34.77 23.84
CA SER A 215 -11.86 -36.17 23.82
C SER A 215 -13.11 -36.40 22.95
N GLN A 216 -13.90 -35.35 22.74
CA GLN A 216 -15.11 -35.43 21.91
C GLN A 216 -14.74 -35.35 20.42
N PRO A 217 -15.31 -36.25 19.59
CA PRO A 217 -14.99 -36.30 18.14
C PRO A 217 -15.23 -34.95 17.41
N LEU A 218 -16.31 -34.23 17.76
CA LEU A 218 -16.66 -32.96 17.16
C LEU A 218 -15.61 -31.87 17.53
N THR A 219 -15.15 -31.86 18.81
CA THR A 219 -14.10 -30.94 19.24
C THR A 219 -12.76 -31.26 18.61
N GLN A 220 -12.40 -32.56 18.46
CA GLN A 220 -11.18 -32.98 17.74
C GLN A 220 -11.21 -32.55 16.28
N TRP A 221 -12.37 -32.69 15.61
CA TRP A 221 -12.56 -32.20 14.25
C TRP A 221 -12.36 -30.69 14.16
N LEU A 222 -12.99 -29.91 15.06
CA LEU A 222 -12.85 -28.46 15.07
C LEU A 222 -11.40 -28.02 15.29
N VAL A 223 -10.69 -28.65 16.23
CA VAL A 223 -9.26 -28.36 16.45
C VAL A 223 -8.47 -28.58 15.17
N GLY A 224 -8.73 -29.66 14.44
CA GLY A 224 -8.12 -29.92 13.13
C GLY A 224 -8.46 -28.84 12.09
N GLU A 225 -9.71 -28.34 12.07
CA GLU A 225 -10.13 -27.25 11.18
C GLU A 225 -9.43 -25.92 11.52
N VAL A 226 -9.28 -25.62 12.82
CA VAL A 226 -8.54 -24.41 13.29
C VAL A 226 -7.10 -24.44 12.78
N VAL A 227 -6.39 -25.55 12.96
CA VAL A 227 -4.99 -25.69 12.52
C VAL A 227 -4.89 -25.53 11.01
N ARG A 228 -5.75 -26.18 10.25
CA ARG A 228 -5.78 -26.04 8.77
C ARG A 228 -6.07 -24.60 8.33
N ALA A 229 -7.01 -23.93 8.98
CA ALA A 229 -7.34 -22.54 8.68
C ALA A 229 -6.16 -21.62 9.03
N GLN A 230 -5.51 -21.81 10.17
CA GLN A 230 -4.35 -21.04 10.59
C GLN A 230 -3.19 -21.16 9.59
N ASP A 231 -2.85 -22.39 9.19
CA ASP A 231 -1.79 -22.65 8.22
C ASP A 231 -2.10 -22.01 6.87
N ALA A 232 -3.33 -22.16 6.39
CA ALA A 232 -3.77 -21.59 5.11
C ALA A 232 -3.75 -20.04 5.14
N VAL A 233 -4.19 -19.43 6.22
CA VAL A 233 -4.14 -17.96 6.41
C VAL A 233 -2.70 -17.48 6.45
N THR A 234 -1.83 -18.14 7.21
CA THR A 234 -0.41 -17.77 7.31
C THR A 234 0.26 -17.82 5.95
N GLN A 235 0.12 -18.94 5.22
CA GLN A 235 0.68 -19.07 3.87
C GLN A 235 0.12 -18.04 2.88
N ALA A 236 -1.17 -17.70 2.99
CA ALA A 236 -1.77 -16.69 2.14
C ALA A 236 -1.23 -15.29 2.44
N LEU A 237 -1.05 -14.93 3.71
CA LEU A 237 -0.46 -13.65 4.12
C LEU A 237 1.01 -13.52 3.72
N GLU A 238 1.81 -14.57 3.91
CA GLU A 238 3.22 -14.61 3.48
C GLU A 238 3.37 -14.45 1.96
N ALA A 239 2.40 -14.94 1.19
CA ALA A 239 2.34 -14.80 -0.26
C ALA A 239 1.60 -13.54 -0.74
N TYR A 240 1.23 -12.61 0.15
CA TYR A 240 0.43 -11.40 -0.14
C TYR A 240 -0.92 -11.70 -0.82
N ARG A 241 -1.50 -12.87 -0.60
CA ARG A 241 -2.82 -13.27 -1.13
C ARG A 241 -3.92 -12.98 -0.11
N PHE A 242 -4.19 -11.69 0.10
CA PHE A 242 -5.13 -11.22 1.13
C PHE A 242 -6.57 -11.72 0.91
N ASN A 243 -7.00 -11.88 -0.34
CA ASN A 243 -8.28 -12.47 -0.68
C ASN A 243 -8.40 -13.91 -0.20
N ASP A 244 -7.35 -14.72 -0.35
CA ASP A 244 -7.36 -16.11 0.09
C ASP A 244 -7.37 -16.20 1.63
N ALA A 245 -6.59 -15.37 2.32
CA ALA A 245 -6.61 -15.28 3.76
C ALA A 245 -8.01 -14.91 4.29
N SER A 246 -8.62 -13.86 3.74
CA SER A 246 -9.96 -13.42 4.12
C SER A 246 -11.04 -14.49 3.86
N ASN A 247 -10.98 -15.13 2.70
CA ASN A 247 -11.92 -16.20 2.36
C ASN A 247 -11.75 -17.42 3.26
N THR A 248 -10.53 -17.81 3.61
CA THR A 248 -10.28 -18.92 4.54
C THR A 248 -10.88 -18.63 5.91
N VAL A 249 -10.66 -17.44 6.47
CA VAL A 249 -11.26 -17.03 7.74
C VAL A 249 -12.79 -17.03 7.67
N TYR A 250 -13.34 -16.46 6.59
CA TYR A 250 -14.78 -16.43 6.39
C TYR A 250 -15.39 -17.84 6.37
N GLN A 251 -14.85 -18.75 5.56
CA GLN A 251 -15.33 -20.12 5.42
C GLN A 251 -15.22 -20.90 6.73
N PHE A 252 -14.09 -20.78 7.43
CA PHE A 252 -13.91 -21.44 8.71
C PHE A 252 -14.94 -20.95 9.76
N ILE A 253 -15.05 -19.63 9.94
CA ILE A 253 -15.94 -19.07 10.97
C ILE A 253 -17.40 -19.34 10.63
N TRP A 254 -17.82 -19.02 9.40
CA TRP A 254 -19.22 -19.14 9.04
C TRP A 254 -19.66 -20.59 8.96
N ASN A 255 -18.99 -21.41 8.16
CA ASN A 255 -19.45 -22.75 7.87
C ASN A 255 -19.01 -23.78 8.93
N SER A 256 -17.71 -23.82 9.30
CA SER A 256 -17.23 -24.85 10.22
C SER A 256 -17.62 -24.56 11.67
N PHE A 257 -17.37 -23.35 12.11
CA PHE A 257 -17.62 -22.98 13.51
C PHE A 257 -19.10 -22.69 13.78
N CYS A 258 -19.68 -21.69 13.08
CA CYS A 258 -21.04 -21.25 13.39
C CYS A 258 -22.12 -22.23 12.94
N ASP A 259 -22.04 -22.77 11.70
CA ASP A 259 -23.12 -23.59 11.14
C ASP A 259 -23.07 -25.06 11.58
N TRP A 260 -21.91 -25.54 12.05
CA TRP A 260 -21.75 -26.91 12.53
C TRP A 260 -21.44 -27.01 14.01
N TYR A 261 -20.30 -26.46 14.44
CA TYR A 261 -19.84 -26.70 15.83
C TYR A 261 -20.74 -26.08 16.89
N VAL A 262 -21.26 -24.87 16.64
CA VAL A 262 -22.13 -24.17 17.60
C VAL A 262 -23.55 -24.78 17.62
N GLU A 263 -23.98 -25.41 16.53
CA GLU A 263 -25.34 -25.96 16.40
C GLU A 263 -25.44 -27.44 16.84
N LEU A 264 -24.34 -28.18 16.90
CA LEU A 264 -24.29 -29.59 17.31
C LEU A 264 -23.76 -29.78 18.73
#